data_9caedd2b83b59e0a5dd1aefbd6cde4f1
#
_entry.id   9caedd2b83b59e0a5dd1aefbd6cde4f1
#
_cell.length_a   1.000
_cell.length_b   1.000
_cell.length_c   1.000
_cell.angle_alpha   90.00
_cell.angle_beta   90.00
_cell.angle_gamma   90.00
#
_symmetry.space_group_name_H-M   'P 1'
#
loop_
_entity.id
_entity.type
_entity.pdbx_description
1 polymer ?
#
loop_
_entity_poly.entity_id
_entity_poly.type
_entity_poly.pdbx_seq_one_letter_code
_entity_poly.pdbx_strand_id
1 'polypeptide(L)'
;MKIIDFGALGAPEYSVPAPERVVAGDPRQRIWNLLSSSDGRFHAGEWASSPGTWRVHYTEYEFCHILEGVVRLTDEQGAARVYRAGDSFVIDCGFRGTWEVVEACRKRYAIYE
;
A
#
# COMPACT_ATOMS: atom_id res chain seq x y z
N MET A 1 25.28 1.97 13.78
CA MET A 1 24.13 1.08 14.04
C MET A 1 23.26 1.05 12.80
N LYS A 2 22.83 -0.15 12.39
CA LYS A 2 22.04 -0.32 11.17
C LYS A 2 20.56 -0.52 11.52
N ILE A 3 19.96 0.50 12.10
CA ILE A 3 18.53 0.54 12.42
C ILE A 3 17.96 1.80 11.79
N ILE A 4 16.81 1.66 11.13
CA ILE A 4 16.14 2.76 10.45
C ILE A 4 14.80 2.99 11.13
N ASP A 5 14.57 4.22 11.59
CA ASP A 5 13.37 4.61 12.29
C ASP A 5 12.35 5.22 11.34
N PHE A 6 11.07 4.95 11.60
CA PHE A 6 9.95 5.53 10.85
C PHE A 6 9.58 6.94 11.34
N GLY A 7 10.23 7.44 12.38
CA GLY A 7 9.83 8.69 13.03
C GLY A 7 10.11 9.97 12.27
N ALA A 8 11.00 9.96 11.26
CA ALA A 8 11.35 11.14 10.49
C ALA A 8 11.39 10.78 9.01
N LEU A 9 10.28 11.01 8.31
CA LEU A 9 10.10 10.50 6.95
C LEU A 9 10.73 11.36 5.85
N GLY A 10 10.90 12.65 6.06
CA GLY A 10 11.39 13.55 5.02
C GLY A 10 10.40 13.76 3.88
N ALA A 11 10.89 14.10 2.69
CA ALA A 11 10.06 14.35 1.51
C ALA A 11 9.65 13.04 0.84
N PRO A 12 8.36 12.87 0.49
CA PRO A 12 7.90 11.69 -0.21
C PRO A 12 8.17 11.74 -1.71
N GLU A 13 8.11 10.59 -2.35
CA GLU A 13 7.89 10.50 -3.79
C GLU A 13 6.37 10.53 -4.06
N TYR A 14 5.97 11.19 -5.15
CA TYR A 14 4.58 11.28 -5.57
C TYR A 14 4.32 10.31 -6.69
N SER A 15 3.16 9.64 -6.67
CA SER A 15 2.78 8.64 -7.65
C SER A 15 1.27 8.62 -7.82
N VAL A 16 0.83 8.03 -8.93
CA VAL A 16 -0.57 7.71 -9.18
C VAL A 16 -0.63 6.29 -9.76
N PRO A 17 -1.72 5.56 -9.58
CA PRO A 17 -1.89 4.30 -10.30
C PRO A 17 -1.92 4.55 -11.80
N ALA A 18 -1.49 3.56 -12.60
CA ALA A 18 -1.61 3.64 -14.05
C ALA A 18 -3.06 3.95 -14.43
N PRO A 19 -3.32 4.93 -15.32
CA PRO A 19 -4.68 5.37 -15.60
C PRO A 19 -5.63 4.24 -16.02
N GLU A 20 -5.14 3.25 -16.76
CA GLU A 20 -5.91 2.09 -17.21
C GLU A 20 -6.32 1.16 -16.06
N ARG A 21 -5.70 1.28 -14.90
CA ARG A 21 -6.04 0.50 -13.71
C ARG A 21 -7.07 1.19 -12.83
N VAL A 22 -7.25 2.50 -12.97
CA VAL A 22 -8.16 3.25 -12.12
C VAL A 22 -9.60 2.89 -12.46
N VAL A 23 -10.36 2.49 -11.42
CA VAL A 23 -11.78 2.14 -11.52
C VAL A 23 -12.64 3.34 -11.15
N ALA A 24 -12.26 4.08 -10.11
CA ALA A 24 -13.04 5.22 -9.62
C ALA A 24 -12.13 6.21 -8.89
N GLY A 25 -12.53 7.49 -8.90
CA GLY A 25 -11.83 8.55 -8.19
C GLY A 25 -10.54 9.01 -8.85
N ASP A 26 -9.75 9.76 -8.09
CA ASP A 26 -8.47 10.32 -8.53
C ASP A 26 -7.44 10.05 -7.42
N PRO A 27 -7.05 8.80 -7.20
CA PRO A 27 -6.12 8.46 -6.11
C PRO A 27 -4.74 9.03 -6.38
N ARG A 28 -4.20 9.74 -5.40
CA ARG A 28 -2.88 10.33 -5.43
C ARG A 28 -2.07 9.81 -4.27
N GLN A 29 -0.88 9.30 -4.54
CA GLN A 29 -0.06 8.56 -3.60
C GLN A 29 1.19 9.32 -3.23
N ARG A 30 1.64 9.12 -1.98
CA ARG A 30 2.94 9.58 -1.48
C ARG A 30 3.64 8.35 -0.89
N ILE A 31 4.92 8.21 -1.20
CA ILE A 31 5.71 7.04 -0.81
C ILE A 31 6.98 7.52 -0.13
N TRP A 32 7.23 6.99 1.07
CA TRP A 32 8.47 7.17 1.82
C TRP A 32 9.15 5.82 1.95
N ASN A 33 9.91 5.41 0.94
CA ASN A 33 10.64 4.16 1.02
C ASN A 33 11.89 4.37 1.87
N LEU A 34 11.94 3.75 3.04
CA LEU A 34 13.01 3.96 4.02
C LEU A 34 14.17 3.01 3.81
N LEU A 35 13.92 1.81 3.29
CA LEU A 35 14.94 0.80 3.08
C LEU A 35 14.61 -0.04 1.87
N SER A 36 15.62 -0.27 1.04
CA SER A 36 15.63 -1.35 0.05
C SER A 36 16.87 -2.21 0.30
N SER A 37 16.70 -3.53 0.33
CA SER A 37 17.81 -4.44 0.49
C SER A 37 18.76 -4.37 -0.73
N SER A 38 20.02 -4.79 -0.53
CA SER A 38 21.01 -4.70 -1.59
C SER A 38 20.67 -5.56 -2.82
N ASP A 39 19.93 -6.64 -2.63
CA ASP A 39 19.44 -7.48 -3.73
C ASP A 39 18.13 -6.98 -4.36
N GLY A 40 17.56 -5.87 -3.84
CA GLY A 40 16.34 -5.26 -4.36
C GLY A 40 15.06 -6.05 -4.08
N ARG A 41 15.10 -7.06 -3.21
CA ARG A 41 13.96 -7.95 -2.96
C ARG A 41 13.12 -7.57 -1.75
N PHE A 42 13.66 -6.77 -0.84
CA PHE A 42 12.96 -6.33 0.37
C PHE A 42 12.89 -4.81 0.40
N HIS A 43 11.70 -4.29 0.66
CA HIS A 43 11.45 -2.85 0.78
C HIS A 43 10.58 -2.60 2.01
N ALA A 44 10.88 -1.54 2.74
CA ALA A 44 10.07 -1.14 3.88
C ALA A 44 9.94 0.38 3.92
N GLY A 45 8.77 0.85 4.29
CA GLY A 45 8.51 2.28 4.37
C GLY A 45 7.07 2.61 4.71
N GLU A 46 6.66 3.79 4.31
CA GLU A 46 5.32 4.31 4.54
C GLU A 46 4.71 4.77 3.23
N TRP A 47 3.39 4.64 3.13
CA TRP A 47 2.63 4.97 1.94
C TRP A 47 1.34 5.65 2.35
N ALA A 48 0.92 6.64 1.58
CA ALA A 48 -0.34 7.34 1.79
C ALA A 48 -1.06 7.51 0.45
N SER A 49 -2.38 7.53 0.48
CA SER A 49 -3.18 7.80 -0.71
C SER A 49 -4.46 8.54 -0.36
N SER A 50 -4.86 9.44 -1.25
CA SER A 50 -6.20 10.01 -1.26
C SER A 50 -7.22 8.97 -1.74
N PRO A 51 -8.54 9.21 -1.54
CA PRO A 51 -9.57 8.26 -1.93
C PRO A 51 -9.57 7.92 -3.43
N GLY A 52 -9.89 6.67 -3.72
CA GLY A 52 -10.01 6.15 -5.08
C GLY A 52 -9.90 4.64 -5.09
N THR A 53 -10.18 4.05 -6.25
CA THR A 53 -10.18 2.59 -6.43
C THR A 53 -9.39 2.24 -7.68
N TRP A 54 -8.51 1.25 -7.59
CA TRP A 54 -7.74 0.77 -8.74
C TRP A 54 -7.52 -0.72 -8.67
N ARG A 55 -7.32 -1.32 -9.85
CA ARG A 55 -7.02 -2.76 -9.98
C ARG A 55 -5.58 -3.02 -9.63
N VAL A 56 -5.34 -4.13 -8.92
CA VAL A 56 -4.01 -4.59 -8.53
C VAL A 56 -3.80 -6.05 -8.91
N HIS A 57 -2.55 -6.37 -9.19
CA HIS A 57 -2.06 -7.74 -9.33
C HIS A 57 -0.72 -7.82 -8.59
N TYR A 58 -0.71 -8.52 -7.47
CA TYR A 58 0.49 -8.64 -6.65
C TYR A 58 1.38 -9.77 -7.17
N THR A 59 2.60 -9.40 -7.55
CA THR A 59 3.67 -10.36 -7.87
C THR A 59 4.66 -10.49 -6.72
N GLU A 60 4.42 -9.78 -5.64
CA GLU A 60 5.19 -9.74 -4.40
C GLU A 60 4.30 -10.05 -3.20
N TYR A 61 4.94 -10.20 -2.03
CA TYR A 61 4.25 -10.26 -0.74
C TYR A 61 4.29 -8.89 -0.09
N GLU A 62 3.21 -8.47 0.54
CA GLU A 62 3.20 -7.20 1.26
C GLU A 62 2.57 -7.33 2.64
N PHE A 63 3.33 -6.96 3.68
CA PHE A 63 2.78 -6.72 5.01
C PHE A 63 2.32 -5.27 5.08
N CYS A 64 1.10 -5.04 5.58
CA CYS A 64 0.52 -3.72 5.75
C CYS A 64 0.06 -3.51 7.17
N HIS A 65 0.34 -2.32 7.71
CA HIS A 65 -0.23 -1.84 8.97
C HIS A 65 -0.86 -0.48 8.73
N ILE A 66 -2.18 -0.38 8.92
CA ILE A 66 -2.91 0.86 8.68
C ILE A 66 -2.73 1.81 9.86
N LEU A 67 -2.27 3.04 9.57
CA LEU A 67 -2.10 4.10 10.56
C LEU A 67 -3.31 5.04 10.60
N GLU A 68 -3.89 5.33 9.44
CA GLU A 68 -5.01 6.25 9.28
C GLU A 68 -5.89 5.82 8.11
N GLY A 69 -7.18 6.13 8.20
CA GLY A 69 -8.11 5.95 7.09
C GLY A 69 -8.78 4.58 7.06
N VAL A 70 -9.44 4.32 5.96
CA VAL A 70 -10.19 3.09 5.72
C VAL A 70 -9.89 2.60 4.33
N VAL A 71 -9.56 1.32 4.20
CA VAL A 71 -9.32 0.66 2.90
C VAL A 71 -10.21 -0.56 2.76
N ARG A 72 -10.56 -0.87 1.52
CA ARG A 72 -11.27 -2.10 1.16
C ARG A 72 -10.50 -2.82 0.06
N LEU A 73 -10.19 -4.09 0.30
CA LEU A 73 -9.62 -4.96 -0.72
C LEU A 73 -10.68 -5.97 -1.15
N THR A 74 -10.85 -6.10 -2.46
CA THR A 74 -11.84 -7.01 -3.05
C THR A 74 -11.12 -7.92 -4.03
N ASP A 75 -11.32 -9.24 -3.93
CA ASP A 75 -10.72 -10.19 -4.86
C ASP A 75 -11.57 -10.34 -6.13
N GLU A 76 -11.11 -11.18 -7.06
CA GLU A 76 -11.80 -11.39 -8.34
C GLU A 76 -13.14 -12.11 -8.20
N GLN A 77 -13.39 -12.78 -7.08
CA GLN A 77 -14.66 -13.44 -6.78
C GLN A 77 -15.64 -12.53 -6.06
N GLY A 78 -15.25 -11.29 -5.77
CA GLY A 78 -16.09 -10.33 -5.10
C GLY A 78 -16.04 -10.39 -3.56
N ALA A 79 -15.19 -11.23 -2.98
CA ALA A 79 -14.97 -11.24 -1.54
C ALA A 79 -14.18 -10.00 -1.13
N ALA A 80 -14.66 -9.29 -0.12
CA ALA A 80 -14.07 -8.03 0.31
C ALA A 80 -13.72 -8.05 1.79
N ARG A 81 -12.64 -7.34 2.13
CA ARG A 81 -12.25 -7.07 3.51
C ARG A 81 -11.96 -5.59 3.69
N VAL A 82 -12.39 -5.04 4.83
CA VAL A 82 -12.20 -3.65 5.17
C VAL A 82 -11.23 -3.56 6.34
N TYR A 83 -10.24 -2.67 6.23
CA TYR A 83 -9.23 -2.45 7.25
C TYR A 83 -9.19 -0.98 7.65
N ARG A 84 -8.94 -0.73 8.93
CA ARG A 84 -8.92 0.59 9.56
C ARG A 84 -7.64 0.78 10.36
N ALA A 85 -7.44 1.99 10.87
CA ALA A 85 -6.31 2.30 11.73
C ALA A 85 -6.14 1.25 12.84
N GLY A 86 -4.93 0.73 12.98
CA GLY A 86 -4.58 -0.33 13.93
C GLY A 86 -4.63 -1.73 13.36
N ASP A 87 -5.24 -1.94 12.19
CA ASP A 87 -5.30 -3.26 11.56
C ASP A 87 -4.00 -3.58 10.82
N SER A 88 -3.62 -4.84 10.88
CA SER A 88 -2.48 -5.39 10.14
C SER A 88 -2.92 -6.57 9.31
N PHE A 89 -2.35 -6.70 8.12
CA PHE A 89 -2.66 -7.82 7.24
C PHE A 89 -1.51 -8.07 6.26
N VAL A 90 -1.51 -9.23 5.64
CA VAL A 90 -0.56 -9.61 4.61
C VAL A 90 -1.31 -9.86 3.31
N ILE A 91 -0.81 -9.29 2.23
CA ILE A 91 -1.26 -9.61 0.88
C ILE A 91 -0.31 -10.65 0.30
N ASP A 92 -0.87 -11.81 -0.02
CA ASP A 92 -0.11 -12.92 -0.59
C ASP A 92 0.22 -12.67 -2.06
N CYS A 93 1.34 -13.20 -2.50
CA CYS A 93 1.74 -13.17 -3.90
C CYS A 93 0.65 -13.81 -4.76
N GLY A 94 0.31 -13.17 -5.88
CA GLY A 94 -0.75 -13.64 -6.77
C GLY A 94 -2.13 -13.05 -6.50
N PHE A 95 -2.29 -12.25 -5.45
CA PHE A 95 -3.57 -11.57 -5.21
C PHE A 95 -3.93 -10.70 -6.42
N ARG A 96 -5.15 -10.86 -6.91
CA ARG A 96 -5.75 -10.03 -7.97
C ARG A 96 -7.07 -9.49 -7.48
N GLY A 97 -7.30 -8.21 -7.72
CA GLY A 97 -8.55 -7.57 -7.31
C GLY A 97 -8.42 -6.06 -7.35
N THR A 98 -9.08 -5.41 -6.39
CA THR A 98 -9.04 -3.96 -6.28
C THR A 98 -8.59 -3.50 -4.89
N TRP A 99 -7.85 -2.40 -4.88
CA TRP A 99 -7.60 -1.56 -3.72
C TRP A 99 -8.56 -0.39 -3.78
N GLU A 100 -9.33 -0.20 -2.74
CA GLU A 100 -10.15 1.01 -2.58
C GLU A 100 -9.70 1.74 -1.32
N VAL A 101 -9.29 3.00 -1.48
CA VAL A 101 -9.09 3.92 -0.37
C VAL A 101 -10.43 4.63 -0.16
N VAL A 102 -11.16 4.21 0.87
CA VAL A 102 -12.48 4.77 1.19
C VAL A 102 -12.33 6.12 1.88
N GLU A 103 -11.44 6.19 2.86
CA GLU A 103 -11.00 7.42 3.52
C GLU A 103 -9.49 7.52 3.39
N ALA A 104 -8.97 8.73 3.20
CA ALA A 104 -7.54 8.95 3.00
C ALA A 104 -6.69 8.09 3.93
N CYS A 105 -5.80 7.30 3.37
CA CYS A 105 -5.09 6.24 4.07
C CYS A 105 -3.62 6.58 4.23
N ARG A 106 -3.08 6.17 5.39
CA ARG A 106 -1.64 6.03 5.65
C ARG A 106 -1.38 4.64 6.16
N LYS A 107 -0.35 3.99 5.64
CA LYS A 107 0.05 2.66 6.11
C LYS A 107 1.57 2.54 6.14
N ARG A 108 2.05 1.67 6.99
CA ARG A 108 3.42 1.15 6.92
C ARG A 108 3.40 -0.14 6.13
N TYR A 109 4.46 -0.37 5.36
CA TYR A 109 4.57 -1.56 4.52
C TYR A 109 5.94 -2.21 4.66
N ALA A 110 5.94 -3.53 4.44
CA ALA A 110 7.15 -4.29 4.17
C ALA A 110 6.83 -5.22 2.99
N ILE A 111 7.65 -5.16 1.96
CA ILE A 111 7.43 -5.87 0.70
C ILE A 111 8.59 -6.83 0.47
N TYR A 112 8.29 -8.05 0.04
CA TYR A 112 9.26 -9.04 -0.37
C TYR A 112 8.92 -9.56 -1.77
N GLU A 113 9.91 -9.48 -2.66
CA GLU A 113 9.78 -9.95 -4.04
C GLU A 113 10.56 -11.23 -4.31
#